data_591221e1cfbb3fb31e0c542e2bdf2e01
#
_entry.id   591221e1cfbb3fb31e0c542e2bdf2e01
#
_cell.length_a   1.000
_cell.length_b   1.000
_cell.length_c   1.000
_cell.angle_alpha   90.00
_cell.angle_beta   90.00
_cell.angle_gamma   90.00
#
_symmetry.space_group_name_H-M   'P 1'
#
loop_
_entity.id
_entity.type
_entity.pdbx_description
1 polymer ?
#
loop_
_entity_poly.entity_id
_entity_poly.type
_entity_poly.pdbx_seq_one_letter_code
_entity_poly.pdbx_strand_id
1 'polypeptide(L)'
;MVLAGVVVTLGWGRAVAAEPLVAQGEYVARAADCMSCHTEPGGKPFAGGDELKTVFGSIYGPNITPDRRTGIGTWSKEDFTRALRRGIRKDGALLYPAMPYVDYTKMTDDDLNALWAYLRSIPAVEHTVPPAEKTFKFPFNIRAGNAAWQAIFFKPERWKSAPDRTASWNRGQYLVTVLGHCGECHTPKDIAKAQKFRYHLTGGQLEGWYAPDISNDPLSAIAPFDVDQVAHFLKTGVLPNNTTAFGPMQETIHDSLSHLTDGDLHAIALYLKQEPNPQSQYPPKTTISPESFAAGRDLYINNCSSCHQPNGRGLPGQVPALDGNTAVTASQPNDAVMAILQGFGPNGTWGAMGSFAQLSNQQIADLVNYIRTAWSNHAEPNAVEWSVGNWRAFADIPAKERQPDLICPLLPPAVSSPALAIDPGLLRKAATDAGALQQVVDRYTAARARSPVADTVEALSSAYCRAVVSEKLSLAQSAEKIATFTQEVAIALSERGHIASLQKPN
;
A
#
# COMPACT_ATOMS: atom_id res chain seq x y z
N MET A 1 -35.12 39.15 60.57
CA MET A 1 -35.28 38.35 59.34
C MET A 1 -33.90 38.23 58.71
N VAL A 2 -33.27 37.11 58.87
CA VAL A 2 -31.94 36.80 58.31
C VAL A 2 -32.18 35.82 57.17
N LEU A 3 -31.89 36.24 55.94
CA LEU A 3 -31.94 35.37 54.74
C LEU A 3 -30.62 34.64 54.62
N ALA A 4 -30.66 33.31 54.79
CA ALA A 4 -29.52 32.45 54.51
C ALA A 4 -29.44 32.14 52.97
N GLY A 5 -28.39 32.60 52.34
CA GLY A 5 -28.09 32.28 50.94
C GLY A 5 -27.44 30.91 50.85
N VAL A 6 -28.07 29.97 50.12
CA VAL A 6 -27.49 28.67 49.74
C VAL A 6 -26.59 28.87 48.55
N VAL A 7 -25.28 28.70 48.74
CA VAL A 7 -24.30 28.65 47.64
C VAL A 7 -24.24 27.20 47.10
N VAL A 8 -24.79 26.99 45.91
CA VAL A 8 -24.63 25.71 45.19
C VAL A 8 -23.30 25.77 44.41
N THR A 9 -22.31 25.07 44.91
CA THR A 9 -21.04 24.85 44.17
C THR A 9 -21.26 23.72 43.20
N LEU A 10 -21.49 24.05 41.91
CA LEU A 10 -21.48 23.11 40.80
C LEU A 10 -20.03 22.65 40.54
N GLY A 11 -19.81 21.39 40.74
CA GLY A 11 -18.50 20.75 40.52
C GLY A 11 -18.08 20.74 39.07
N TRP A 12 -17.10 21.55 38.72
CA TRP A 12 -16.45 21.62 37.40
C TRP A 12 -15.13 20.81 37.35
N GLY A 13 -15.01 19.78 38.18
CA GLY A 13 -13.74 19.09 38.40
C GLY A 13 -13.46 17.85 37.53
N ARG A 14 -14.35 17.45 36.60
CA ARG A 14 -14.18 16.20 35.85
C ARG A 14 -13.97 16.32 34.33
N ALA A 15 -14.22 17.46 33.71
CA ALA A 15 -14.13 17.61 32.25
C ALA A 15 -12.69 17.83 31.76
N VAL A 16 -11.84 18.51 32.51
CA VAL A 16 -10.49 18.93 32.08
C VAL A 16 -9.48 17.77 32.03
N ALA A 17 -9.71 16.69 32.76
CA ALA A 17 -8.80 15.53 32.77
C ALA A 17 -9.15 14.45 31.72
N ALA A 18 -10.31 14.54 31.09
CA ALA A 18 -10.75 13.54 30.09
C ALA A 18 -10.25 13.87 28.67
N GLU A 19 -10.16 15.12 28.29
CA GLU A 19 -9.69 15.53 26.94
C GLU A 19 -8.25 15.10 26.63
N PRO A 20 -7.25 15.28 27.49
CA PRO A 20 -5.88 14.84 27.21
C PRO A 20 -5.78 13.30 27.09
N LEU A 21 -6.52 12.55 27.89
CA LEU A 21 -6.50 11.09 27.83
C LEU A 21 -7.14 10.56 26.55
N VAL A 22 -8.24 11.16 26.09
CA VAL A 22 -8.92 10.81 24.83
C VAL A 22 -8.02 11.15 23.63
N ALA A 23 -7.37 12.30 23.62
CA ALA A 23 -6.43 12.69 22.56
C ALA A 23 -5.23 11.75 22.50
N GLN A 24 -4.68 11.34 23.67
CA GLN A 24 -3.63 10.31 23.72
C GLN A 24 -4.15 8.98 23.16
N GLY A 25 -5.41 8.61 23.49
CA GLY A 25 -6.03 7.39 23.00
C GLY A 25 -6.25 7.39 21.49
N GLU A 26 -6.61 8.52 20.90
CA GLU A 26 -6.68 8.69 19.45
C GLU A 26 -5.29 8.48 18.81
N TYR A 27 -4.27 9.10 19.37
CA TYR A 27 -2.90 8.92 18.92
C TYR A 27 -2.44 7.46 18.98
N VAL A 28 -2.76 6.76 20.07
CA VAL A 28 -2.47 5.32 20.23
C VAL A 28 -3.23 4.50 19.19
N ALA A 29 -4.50 4.83 18.92
CA ALA A 29 -5.29 4.13 17.90
C ALA A 29 -4.70 4.29 16.48
N ARG A 30 -4.15 5.49 16.18
CA ARG A 30 -3.40 5.75 14.94
C ARG A 30 -2.10 4.96 14.92
N ALA A 31 -1.28 5.07 15.96
CA ALA A 31 0.01 4.39 16.04
C ALA A 31 -0.11 2.85 16.03
N ALA A 32 -1.25 2.32 16.50
CA ALA A 32 -1.56 0.90 16.49
C ALA A 32 -2.35 0.46 15.25
N ASP A 33 -2.49 1.32 14.25
CA ASP A 33 -3.13 1.05 12.96
C ASP A 33 -4.50 0.37 13.06
N CYS A 34 -5.29 0.76 14.06
CA CYS A 34 -6.58 0.12 14.31
C CYS A 34 -7.58 0.33 13.16
N MET A 35 -7.46 1.47 12.46
CA MET A 35 -8.41 1.83 11.40
C MET A 35 -8.31 0.93 10.19
N SER A 36 -7.12 0.55 9.76
CA SER A 36 -6.90 -0.25 8.54
C SER A 36 -7.66 -1.57 8.54
N CYS A 37 -7.77 -2.25 9.71
CA CYS A 37 -8.55 -3.48 9.83
C CYS A 37 -10.00 -3.25 10.30
N HIS A 38 -10.24 -2.18 11.08
CA HIS A 38 -11.53 -1.97 11.73
C HIS A 38 -12.42 -0.93 11.02
N THR A 39 -12.11 -0.60 9.74
CA THR A 39 -12.92 0.30 8.91
C THR A 39 -12.94 -0.22 7.48
N GLU A 40 -14.09 -0.63 6.97
CA GLU A 40 -14.21 -1.02 5.56
C GLU A 40 -13.96 0.18 4.62
N PRO A 41 -13.48 0.00 3.40
CA PRO A 41 -13.29 1.07 2.43
C PRO A 41 -14.57 1.88 2.21
N GLY A 42 -14.52 3.19 2.50
CA GLY A 42 -15.69 4.09 2.43
C GLY A 42 -16.71 3.93 3.56
N GLY A 43 -16.44 3.07 4.54
CA GLY A 43 -17.25 2.83 5.72
C GLY A 43 -17.07 3.88 6.83
N LYS A 44 -17.79 3.67 7.93
CA LYS A 44 -17.65 4.52 9.13
C LYS A 44 -16.46 4.08 9.96
N PRO A 45 -15.64 5.01 10.48
CA PRO A 45 -14.46 4.68 11.27
C PRO A 45 -14.77 3.71 12.43
N PHE A 46 -13.95 2.68 12.55
CA PHE A 46 -14.01 1.64 13.59
C PHE A 46 -15.28 0.77 13.59
N ALA A 47 -16.15 0.90 12.57
CA ALA A 47 -17.35 0.06 12.47
C ALA A 47 -17.06 -1.37 11.99
N GLY A 48 -15.83 -1.67 11.60
CA GLY A 48 -15.42 -2.96 11.08
C GLY A 48 -15.78 -3.15 9.61
N GLY A 49 -15.58 -4.36 9.10
CA GLY A 49 -15.98 -4.77 7.75
C GLY A 49 -14.84 -4.90 6.77
N ASP A 50 -13.64 -4.40 7.07
CA ASP A 50 -12.49 -4.60 6.20
C ASP A 50 -12.14 -6.09 6.07
N GLU A 51 -11.92 -6.54 4.83
CA GLU A 51 -11.70 -7.94 4.47
C GLU A 51 -10.21 -8.27 4.33
N LEU A 52 -9.69 -9.06 5.25
CA LEU A 52 -8.39 -9.70 5.09
C LEU A 52 -8.59 -11.08 4.41
N LYS A 53 -8.28 -11.16 3.12
CA LYS A 53 -8.28 -12.43 2.35
C LYS A 53 -7.09 -13.28 2.76
N THR A 54 -7.31 -14.54 3.06
CA THR A 54 -6.25 -15.49 3.42
C THR A 54 -6.40 -16.81 2.68
N VAL A 55 -5.38 -17.66 2.68
CA VAL A 55 -5.47 -19.03 2.14
C VAL A 55 -6.51 -19.88 2.88
N PHE A 56 -6.89 -19.48 4.09
CA PHE A 56 -7.87 -20.17 4.94
C PHE A 56 -9.32 -19.71 4.70
N GLY A 57 -9.51 -18.65 3.95
CA GLY A 57 -10.76 -17.91 3.75
C GLY A 57 -10.60 -16.45 4.14
N SER A 58 -11.69 -15.71 4.26
CA SER A 58 -11.68 -14.30 4.63
C SER A 58 -11.93 -14.11 6.12
N ILE A 59 -11.23 -13.14 6.71
CA ILE A 59 -11.53 -12.64 8.06
C ILE A 59 -11.81 -11.14 7.97
N TYR A 60 -12.82 -10.69 8.68
CA TYR A 60 -13.23 -9.28 8.68
C TYR A 60 -12.90 -8.64 10.02
N GLY A 61 -12.37 -7.43 10.00
CA GLY A 61 -12.17 -6.62 11.20
C GLY A 61 -13.51 -6.39 11.89
N PRO A 62 -13.69 -6.74 13.19
CA PRO A 62 -14.95 -6.54 13.87
C PRO A 62 -15.22 -5.07 14.18
N ASN A 63 -16.50 -4.73 14.41
CA ASN A 63 -16.91 -3.43 14.93
C ASN A 63 -16.36 -3.22 16.34
N ILE A 64 -15.54 -2.17 16.54
CA ILE A 64 -14.97 -1.78 17.83
C ILE A 64 -15.49 -0.42 18.33
N THR A 65 -16.56 0.11 17.71
CA THR A 65 -17.28 1.28 18.23
C THR A 65 -18.01 0.92 19.53
N PRO A 66 -18.42 1.94 20.35
CA PRO A 66 -19.16 1.70 21.57
C PRO A 66 -20.63 1.31 21.32
N ASP A 67 -20.96 0.75 20.16
CA ASP A 67 -22.28 0.18 19.90
C ASP A 67 -22.54 -1.03 20.80
N ARG A 68 -23.75 -1.09 21.38
CA ARG A 68 -24.08 -2.13 22.36
C ARG A 68 -24.49 -3.47 21.75
N ARG A 69 -24.88 -3.49 20.48
CA ARG A 69 -25.41 -4.69 19.79
C ARG A 69 -24.33 -5.37 18.97
N THR A 70 -23.53 -4.60 18.22
CA THR A 70 -22.59 -5.12 17.24
C THR A 70 -21.12 -4.79 17.56
N GLY A 71 -20.89 -3.82 18.45
CA GLY A 71 -19.57 -3.35 18.84
C GLY A 71 -19.16 -3.76 20.26
N ILE A 72 -18.25 -2.97 20.85
CA ILE A 72 -17.70 -3.20 22.20
C ILE A 72 -18.45 -2.43 23.30
N GLY A 73 -19.63 -1.89 23.03
CA GLY A 73 -20.38 -1.01 23.95
C GLY A 73 -20.79 -1.66 25.27
N THR A 74 -20.84 -2.99 25.34
CA THR A 74 -21.13 -3.75 26.56
C THR A 74 -19.88 -4.30 27.26
N TRP A 75 -18.68 -4.07 26.70
CA TRP A 75 -17.44 -4.57 27.27
C TRP A 75 -17.03 -3.74 28.50
N SER A 76 -16.39 -4.39 29.47
CA SER A 76 -15.63 -3.71 30.50
C SER A 76 -14.22 -3.40 30.01
N LYS A 77 -13.49 -2.55 30.74
CA LYS A 77 -12.08 -2.29 30.47
C LYS A 77 -11.23 -3.55 30.59
N GLU A 78 -11.57 -4.43 31.52
CA GLU A 78 -10.91 -5.72 31.74
C GLU A 78 -11.13 -6.66 30.54
N ASP A 79 -12.34 -6.68 29.96
CA ASP A 79 -12.65 -7.44 28.74
C ASP A 79 -11.79 -6.94 27.57
N PHE A 80 -11.72 -5.63 27.38
CA PHE A 80 -10.91 -4.99 26.35
C PHE A 80 -9.42 -5.28 26.53
N THR A 81 -8.90 -5.08 27.74
CA THR A 81 -7.51 -5.38 28.08
C THR A 81 -7.17 -6.86 27.84
N ARG A 82 -8.07 -7.75 28.20
CA ARG A 82 -7.90 -9.20 27.98
C ARG A 82 -7.87 -9.56 26.50
N ALA A 83 -8.68 -8.90 25.68
CA ALA A 83 -8.68 -9.11 24.23
C ALA A 83 -7.34 -8.70 23.62
N LEU A 84 -6.83 -7.51 23.91
CA LEU A 84 -5.56 -7.01 23.36
C LEU A 84 -4.33 -7.75 23.91
N ARG A 85 -4.35 -8.11 25.20
CA ARG A 85 -3.18 -8.72 25.85
C ARG A 85 -3.12 -10.23 25.83
N ARG A 86 -4.25 -10.88 25.62
CA ARG A 86 -4.37 -12.34 25.70
C ARG A 86 -5.08 -12.96 24.51
N GLY A 87 -5.58 -12.16 23.59
CA GLY A 87 -6.36 -12.67 22.46
C GLY A 87 -7.64 -13.37 22.92
N ILE A 88 -8.29 -12.92 24.02
CA ILE A 88 -9.50 -13.54 24.58
C ILE A 88 -10.62 -12.51 24.59
N ARG A 89 -11.69 -12.78 23.86
CA ARG A 89 -12.90 -11.95 23.78
C ARG A 89 -13.68 -11.94 25.12
N LYS A 90 -14.66 -11.02 25.22
CA LYS A 90 -15.58 -10.94 26.36
C LYS A 90 -16.28 -12.26 26.67
N ASP A 91 -16.72 -12.97 25.63
CA ASP A 91 -17.40 -14.27 25.73
C ASP A 91 -16.46 -15.47 26.00
N GLY A 92 -15.17 -15.22 26.20
CA GLY A 92 -14.14 -16.25 26.43
C GLY A 92 -13.58 -16.87 25.15
N ALA A 93 -14.10 -16.53 23.96
CA ALA A 93 -13.61 -17.08 22.71
C ALA A 93 -12.22 -16.51 22.38
N LEU A 94 -11.33 -17.36 21.84
CA LEU A 94 -9.98 -16.96 21.43
C LEU A 94 -10.04 -16.17 20.12
N LEU A 95 -9.26 -15.10 20.02
CA LEU A 95 -9.06 -14.37 18.77
C LEU A 95 -8.19 -15.18 17.80
N TYR A 96 -8.42 -14.99 16.51
CA TYR A 96 -7.46 -15.43 15.49
C TYR A 96 -6.22 -14.52 15.55
N PRO A 97 -5.02 -15.06 15.27
CA PRO A 97 -3.77 -14.28 15.32
C PRO A 97 -3.64 -13.21 14.22
N ALA A 98 -4.63 -13.07 13.34
CA ALA A 98 -4.78 -11.90 12.48
C ALA A 98 -4.98 -10.60 13.28
N MET A 99 -5.57 -10.68 14.49
CA MET A 99 -5.49 -9.59 15.46
C MET A 99 -4.11 -9.66 16.15
N PRO A 100 -3.27 -8.60 16.09
CA PRO A 100 -1.87 -8.69 16.53
C PRO A 100 -1.71 -8.63 18.06
N TYR A 101 -2.48 -9.44 18.79
CA TYR A 101 -2.38 -9.52 20.26
C TYR A 101 -1.02 -10.08 20.72
N VAL A 102 -0.28 -10.75 19.84
CA VAL A 102 1.10 -11.20 20.10
C VAL A 102 2.06 -10.03 20.31
N ASP A 103 1.79 -8.90 19.68
CA ASP A 103 2.53 -7.65 19.85
C ASP A 103 1.87 -6.76 20.90
N TYR A 104 0.54 -6.61 20.87
CA TYR A 104 -0.21 -5.78 21.82
C TYR A 104 -0.17 -6.30 23.27
N THR A 105 0.19 -7.56 23.51
CA THR A 105 0.46 -8.06 24.87
C THR A 105 1.49 -7.21 25.59
N LYS A 106 2.39 -6.54 24.86
CA LYS A 106 3.45 -5.68 25.36
C LYS A 106 3.03 -4.22 25.61
N MET A 107 1.83 -3.80 25.17
CA MET A 107 1.36 -2.41 25.36
C MET A 107 1.46 -1.97 26.82
N THR A 108 1.79 -0.71 27.05
CA THR A 108 1.75 -0.12 28.39
C THR A 108 0.33 -0.04 28.93
N ASP A 109 0.19 0.07 30.26
CA ASP A 109 -1.13 0.26 30.87
C ASP A 109 -1.70 1.63 30.55
N ASP A 110 -0.85 2.64 30.43
CA ASP A 110 -1.24 4.01 30.09
C ASP A 110 -1.83 4.07 28.68
N ASP A 111 -1.18 3.45 27.69
CA ASP A 111 -1.69 3.41 26.31
C ASP A 111 -2.99 2.61 26.19
N LEU A 112 -3.12 1.49 26.91
CA LEU A 112 -4.39 0.75 26.96
C LEU A 112 -5.53 1.55 27.60
N ASN A 113 -5.21 2.32 28.66
CA ASN A 113 -6.17 3.19 29.33
C ASN A 113 -6.64 4.30 28.40
N ALA A 114 -5.70 4.93 27.70
CA ALA A 114 -5.97 5.99 26.76
C ALA A 114 -6.78 5.49 25.57
N LEU A 115 -6.36 4.37 24.95
CA LEU A 115 -7.07 3.74 23.83
C LEU A 115 -8.51 3.36 24.20
N TRP A 116 -8.72 2.76 25.39
CA TRP A 116 -10.05 2.46 25.90
C TRP A 116 -10.91 3.72 26.05
N ALA A 117 -10.36 4.80 26.62
CA ALA A 117 -11.06 6.07 26.77
C ALA A 117 -11.49 6.64 25.42
N TYR A 118 -10.61 6.60 24.42
CA TYR A 118 -10.89 7.05 23.07
C TYR A 118 -12.00 6.24 22.41
N LEU A 119 -11.89 4.90 22.36
CA LEU A 119 -12.89 4.04 21.73
C LEU A 119 -14.27 4.12 22.40
N ARG A 120 -14.32 4.54 23.68
CA ARG A 120 -15.59 4.82 24.37
C ARG A 120 -16.17 6.18 24.07
N SER A 121 -15.38 7.11 23.54
CA SER A 121 -15.79 8.49 23.23
C SER A 121 -16.27 8.69 21.79
N ILE A 122 -15.90 7.79 20.87
CA ILE A 122 -16.30 7.88 19.46
C ILE A 122 -17.80 7.54 19.27
N PRO A 123 -18.41 7.95 18.14
CA PRO A 123 -19.80 7.62 17.84
C PRO A 123 -20.05 6.11 17.78
N ALA A 124 -21.13 5.66 18.42
CA ALA A 124 -21.60 4.30 18.27
C ALA A 124 -22.18 4.07 16.87
N VAL A 125 -21.75 3.02 16.20
CA VAL A 125 -22.22 2.65 14.86
C VAL A 125 -22.72 1.21 14.93
N GLU A 126 -23.99 0.99 14.59
CA GLU A 126 -24.53 -0.37 14.45
C GLU A 126 -24.12 -0.91 13.08
N HIS A 127 -23.18 -1.87 13.06
CA HIS A 127 -22.73 -2.57 11.87
C HIS A 127 -22.39 -4.02 12.19
N THR A 128 -23.04 -4.95 11.47
CA THR A 128 -22.84 -6.39 11.67
C THR A 128 -21.81 -6.92 10.67
N VAL A 129 -20.74 -7.47 11.19
CA VAL A 129 -19.63 -8.03 10.41
C VAL A 129 -19.71 -9.57 10.43
N PRO A 130 -19.49 -10.26 9.30
CA PRO A 130 -19.48 -11.72 9.27
C PRO A 130 -18.41 -12.31 10.20
N PRO A 131 -18.76 -13.26 11.07
CA PRO A 131 -17.76 -13.90 11.92
C PRO A 131 -16.89 -14.88 11.13
N ALA A 132 -15.62 -15.00 11.51
CA ALA A 132 -14.66 -15.87 10.83
C ALA A 132 -15.07 -17.34 10.76
N GLU A 133 -15.88 -17.81 11.69
CA GLU A 133 -16.44 -19.15 11.70
C GLU A 133 -17.35 -19.46 10.50
N LYS A 134 -17.88 -18.41 9.84
CA LYS A 134 -18.71 -18.54 8.63
C LYS A 134 -17.92 -18.34 7.34
N THR A 135 -16.77 -17.71 7.41
CA THR A 135 -15.99 -17.27 6.24
C THR A 135 -14.69 -18.05 6.05
N PHE A 136 -14.19 -18.70 7.09
CA PHE A 136 -13.05 -19.61 6.99
C PHE A 136 -13.47 -21.00 6.55
N LYS A 137 -12.59 -21.67 5.80
CA LYS A 137 -12.72 -23.07 5.38
C LYS A 137 -12.46 -24.01 6.57
N PHE A 138 -13.15 -25.17 6.57
CA PHE A 138 -12.84 -26.23 7.52
C PHE A 138 -11.38 -26.72 7.31
N PRO A 139 -10.60 -26.98 8.37
CA PRO A 139 -10.95 -26.94 9.80
C PRO A 139 -10.67 -25.58 10.48
N PHE A 140 -10.25 -24.54 9.76
CA PHE A 140 -9.82 -23.24 10.29
C PHE A 140 -10.99 -22.40 10.85
N ASN A 141 -12.21 -22.74 10.48
CA ASN A 141 -13.41 -22.15 11.06
C ASN A 141 -13.71 -22.67 12.49
N ILE A 142 -12.97 -23.66 12.99
CA ILE A 142 -13.10 -24.16 14.37
C ILE A 142 -12.19 -23.30 15.28
N ARG A 143 -12.75 -22.27 15.89
CA ARG A 143 -12.02 -21.31 16.73
C ARG A 143 -11.26 -21.96 17.91
N ALA A 144 -11.72 -23.08 18.41
CA ALA A 144 -11.03 -23.83 19.47
C ALA A 144 -9.59 -24.25 19.09
N GLY A 145 -9.30 -24.40 17.77
CA GLY A 145 -7.94 -24.66 17.28
C GLY A 145 -6.94 -23.55 17.64
N ASN A 146 -7.40 -22.32 17.87
CA ASN A 146 -6.53 -21.22 18.31
C ASN A 146 -5.92 -21.47 19.70
N ALA A 147 -6.48 -22.36 20.53
CA ALA A 147 -5.88 -22.72 21.82
C ALA A 147 -4.54 -23.44 21.64
N ALA A 148 -4.47 -24.38 20.69
CA ALA A 148 -3.21 -25.06 20.37
C ALA A 148 -2.19 -24.05 19.77
N TRP A 149 -2.63 -23.18 18.87
CA TRP A 149 -1.79 -22.15 18.31
C TRP A 149 -1.21 -21.22 19.38
N GLN A 150 -2.07 -20.71 20.29
CA GLN A 150 -1.61 -19.86 21.39
C GLN A 150 -0.65 -20.58 22.33
N ALA A 151 -0.90 -21.84 22.66
CA ALA A 151 -0.02 -22.62 23.53
C ALA A 151 1.40 -22.79 22.97
N ILE A 152 1.54 -22.82 21.63
CA ILE A 152 2.82 -23.02 20.97
C ILE A 152 3.54 -21.70 20.67
N PHE A 153 2.80 -20.70 20.17
CA PHE A 153 3.38 -19.51 19.55
C PHE A 153 3.19 -18.22 20.35
N PHE A 154 2.23 -18.17 21.28
CA PHE A 154 1.95 -16.96 22.04
C PHE A 154 2.58 -16.98 23.43
N LYS A 155 3.41 -15.98 23.71
CA LYS A 155 4.02 -15.74 25.01
C LYS A 155 3.60 -14.38 25.54
N PRO A 156 2.79 -14.30 26.61
CA PRO A 156 2.46 -13.03 27.24
C PRO A 156 3.71 -12.32 27.77
N GLU A 157 3.88 -11.08 27.38
CA GLU A 157 5.05 -10.29 27.74
C GLU A 157 4.65 -8.82 27.98
N ARG A 158 5.54 -8.06 28.67
CA ARG A 158 5.41 -6.61 28.80
C ARG A 158 6.65 -5.96 28.19
N TRP A 159 6.41 -4.87 27.47
CA TRP A 159 7.52 -4.07 26.97
C TRP A 159 8.35 -3.50 28.11
N LYS A 160 9.66 -3.48 27.91
CA LYS A 160 10.64 -2.90 28.82
C LYS A 160 11.65 -2.13 28.00
N SER A 161 11.98 -0.92 28.45
CA SER A 161 13.06 -0.13 27.83
C SER A 161 14.41 -0.81 28.04
N ALA A 162 15.26 -0.77 27.02
CA ALA A 162 16.63 -1.17 27.09
C ALA A 162 17.45 -0.06 27.79
N PRO A 163 18.08 -0.32 28.96
CA PRO A 163 18.68 0.74 29.76
C PRO A 163 19.96 1.31 29.14
N ASP A 164 20.60 0.59 28.22
CA ASP A 164 21.79 0.94 27.47
C ASP A 164 21.51 1.69 26.15
N ARG A 165 20.23 1.93 25.83
CA ARG A 165 19.80 2.62 24.63
C ARG A 165 19.21 4.00 24.94
N THR A 166 19.21 4.89 23.95
CA THR A 166 18.61 6.22 24.07
C THR A 166 17.08 6.16 24.23
N ALA A 167 16.48 7.20 24.78
CA ALA A 167 15.03 7.31 24.88
C ALA A 167 14.35 7.24 23.49
N SER A 168 14.95 7.88 22.47
CA SER A 168 14.43 7.85 21.09
C SER A 168 14.48 6.45 20.51
N TRP A 169 15.58 5.70 20.70
CA TRP A 169 15.67 4.32 20.26
C TRP A 169 14.63 3.42 20.94
N ASN A 170 14.47 3.55 22.25
CA ASN A 170 13.46 2.80 23.01
C ASN A 170 12.02 3.15 22.55
N ARG A 171 11.77 4.42 22.24
CA ARG A 171 10.47 4.83 21.68
C ARG A 171 10.25 4.21 20.31
N GLY A 172 11.26 4.24 19.43
CA GLY A 172 11.21 3.58 18.12
C GLY A 172 10.96 2.08 18.23
N GLN A 173 11.67 1.40 19.12
CA GLN A 173 11.43 -0.02 19.40
C GLN A 173 9.99 -0.28 19.81
N TYR A 174 9.44 0.49 20.73
CA TYR A 174 8.07 0.35 21.18
C TYR A 174 7.06 0.56 20.04
N LEU A 175 7.28 1.57 19.23
CA LEU A 175 6.42 1.85 18.06
C LEU A 175 6.50 0.72 17.03
N VAL A 176 7.68 0.22 16.69
CA VAL A 176 7.88 -0.83 15.67
C VAL A 176 7.38 -2.20 16.16
N THR A 177 7.69 -2.57 17.42
CA THR A 177 7.49 -3.95 17.90
C THR A 177 6.24 -4.14 18.75
N VAL A 178 5.54 -3.05 19.08
CA VAL A 178 4.32 -3.10 19.90
C VAL A 178 3.16 -2.43 19.19
N LEU A 179 3.15 -1.08 19.06
CA LEU A 179 2.00 -0.38 18.50
C LEU A 179 1.86 -0.63 17.00
N GLY A 180 2.89 -0.28 16.22
CA GLY A 180 2.86 -0.42 14.76
C GLY A 180 3.03 -1.85 14.26
N HIS A 181 3.34 -2.82 15.15
CA HIS A 181 3.48 -4.26 14.84
C HIS A 181 4.07 -4.56 13.45
N CYS A 182 5.09 -3.79 13.03
CA CYS A 182 5.68 -3.85 11.69
C CYS A 182 6.13 -5.27 11.31
N GLY A 183 6.51 -6.07 12.32
CA GLY A 183 6.88 -7.48 12.17
C GLY A 183 5.75 -8.36 11.62
N GLU A 184 4.47 -7.98 11.77
CA GLU A 184 3.36 -8.77 11.23
C GLU A 184 3.38 -8.84 9.70
N CYS A 185 3.88 -7.81 9.04
CA CYS A 185 4.07 -7.79 7.60
C CYS A 185 5.53 -8.07 7.22
N HIS A 186 6.49 -7.44 7.89
CA HIS A 186 7.90 -7.43 7.51
C HIS A 186 8.74 -8.56 8.12
N THR A 187 8.14 -9.55 8.77
CA THR A 187 8.84 -10.75 9.28
C THR A 187 8.31 -12.00 8.60
N PRO A 188 9.19 -12.92 8.12
CA PRO A 188 8.72 -14.17 7.53
C PRO A 188 7.88 -14.97 8.53
N LYS A 189 6.82 -15.60 8.02
CA LYS A 189 5.94 -16.47 8.82
C LYS A 189 6.18 -17.93 8.47
N ASP A 190 5.88 -18.83 9.41
CA ASP A 190 5.87 -20.25 9.18
C ASP A 190 4.52 -20.72 8.57
N ILE A 191 4.35 -22.04 8.43
CA ILE A 191 3.12 -22.63 7.88
C ILE A 191 1.89 -22.39 8.78
N ALA A 192 2.10 -22.17 10.08
CA ALA A 192 1.07 -21.83 11.03
C ALA A 192 0.79 -20.29 11.09
N LYS A 193 1.40 -19.53 10.19
CA LYS A 193 1.35 -18.07 10.12
C LYS A 193 1.93 -17.37 11.37
N ALA A 194 2.76 -18.07 12.16
CA ALA A 194 3.49 -17.47 13.26
C ALA A 194 4.78 -16.80 12.75
N GLN A 195 5.13 -15.65 13.32
CA GLN A 195 6.35 -14.91 12.97
C GLN A 195 7.60 -15.72 13.32
N LYS A 196 8.55 -15.79 12.39
CA LYS A 196 9.89 -16.37 12.62
C LYS A 196 10.81 -15.30 13.23
N PHE A 197 10.70 -15.02 14.52
CA PHE A 197 11.44 -13.93 15.19
C PHE A 197 12.95 -13.94 14.97
N ARG A 198 13.56 -15.10 14.64
CA ARG A 198 14.96 -15.16 14.22
C ARG A 198 15.26 -14.27 13.00
N TYR A 199 14.25 -14.03 12.16
CA TYR A 199 14.32 -13.25 10.93
C TYR A 199 13.48 -11.99 11.04
N HIS A 200 13.45 -11.38 12.23
CA HIS A 200 12.63 -10.19 12.48
C HIS A 200 12.96 -9.07 11.50
N LEU A 201 11.92 -8.51 10.89
CA LEU A 201 11.98 -7.41 9.90
C LEU A 201 12.74 -7.71 8.59
N THR A 202 13.07 -8.97 8.29
CA THR A 202 13.81 -9.34 7.06
C THR A 202 12.92 -9.60 5.85
N GLY A 203 11.72 -9.09 5.86
CA GLY A 203 10.71 -9.23 4.81
C GLY A 203 9.74 -10.39 5.06
N GLY A 204 8.53 -10.27 4.57
CA GLY A 204 7.47 -11.25 4.78
C GLY A 204 6.45 -11.28 3.66
N GLN A 205 5.75 -12.42 3.50
CA GLN A 205 4.67 -12.55 2.55
C GLN A 205 3.32 -12.23 3.18
N LEU A 206 2.60 -11.33 2.57
CA LEU A 206 1.18 -11.06 2.74
C LEU A 206 0.43 -11.64 1.55
N GLU A 207 -0.82 -11.94 1.69
CA GLU A 207 -1.66 -12.57 0.69
C GLU A 207 -1.56 -11.87 -0.70
N GLY A 208 -0.65 -12.35 -1.54
CA GLY A 208 -0.30 -11.77 -2.84
C GLY A 208 0.83 -10.72 -2.81
N TRP A 209 1.02 -9.99 -1.73
CA TRP A 209 2.04 -8.94 -1.57
C TRP A 209 3.30 -9.44 -0.86
N TYR A 210 4.36 -8.67 -0.95
CA TYR A 210 5.61 -8.91 -0.23
C TYR A 210 6.05 -7.63 0.50
N ALA A 211 6.02 -7.64 1.83
CA ALA A 211 6.62 -6.58 2.63
C ALA A 211 8.15 -6.75 2.60
N PRO A 212 8.91 -5.77 2.09
CA PRO A 212 10.36 -5.92 1.91
C PRO A 212 11.11 -5.99 3.25
N ASP A 213 12.37 -6.40 3.19
CA ASP A 213 13.32 -6.31 4.31
C ASP A 213 13.51 -4.85 4.71
N ILE A 214 13.19 -4.52 5.96
CA ILE A 214 13.39 -3.20 6.59
C ILE A 214 14.33 -3.27 7.80
N SER A 215 15.09 -4.36 7.92
CA SER A 215 16.14 -4.51 8.93
C SER A 215 17.36 -3.64 8.59
N ASN A 216 18.35 -3.63 9.48
CA ASN A 216 19.63 -2.96 9.24
C ASN A 216 20.59 -3.79 8.34
N ASP A 217 20.06 -4.62 7.45
CA ASP A 217 20.86 -5.34 6.45
C ASP A 217 21.32 -4.39 5.34
N PRO A 218 22.57 -4.49 4.85
CA PRO A 218 23.06 -3.67 3.74
C PRO A 218 22.28 -3.80 2.44
N LEU A 219 21.52 -4.88 2.27
CA LEU A 219 20.66 -5.13 1.09
C LEU A 219 19.18 -4.89 1.38
N SER A 220 18.82 -4.39 2.57
CA SER A 220 17.42 -4.08 2.91
C SER A 220 16.90 -2.91 2.08
N ALA A 221 15.57 -2.82 1.98
CA ALA A 221 14.90 -1.76 1.23
C ALA A 221 15.20 -0.34 1.77
N ILE A 222 15.57 -0.23 3.05
CA ILE A 222 15.91 1.06 3.68
C ILE A 222 17.41 1.34 3.73
N ALA A 223 18.27 0.40 3.33
CA ALA A 223 19.73 0.54 3.41
C ALA A 223 20.27 1.80 2.71
N PRO A 224 19.79 2.16 1.49
CA PRO A 224 20.30 3.33 0.76
C PRO A 224 19.93 4.68 1.38
N PHE A 225 19.00 4.72 2.34
CA PHE A 225 18.40 5.95 2.86
C PHE A 225 18.90 6.24 4.28
N ASP A 226 19.08 7.51 4.61
CA ASP A 226 19.35 7.94 5.97
C ASP A 226 18.09 7.95 6.87
N VAL A 227 18.26 8.27 8.15
CA VAL A 227 17.16 8.27 9.13
C VAL A 227 16.04 9.26 8.75
N ASP A 228 16.43 10.45 8.28
CA ASP A 228 15.48 11.51 7.93
C ASP A 228 14.69 11.14 6.67
N GLN A 229 15.32 10.53 5.68
CA GLN A 229 14.68 10.04 4.47
C GLN A 229 13.70 8.90 4.76
N VAL A 230 14.06 7.97 5.66
CA VAL A 230 13.15 6.91 6.11
C VAL A 230 11.98 7.52 6.90
N ALA A 231 12.21 8.45 7.81
CA ALA A 231 11.15 9.14 8.55
C ALA A 231 10.21 9.91 7.60
N HIS A 232 10.77 10.58 6.57
CA HIS A 232 9.98 11.25 5.53
C HIS A 232 9.11 10.26 4.75
N PHE A 233 9.66 9.10 4.35
CA PHE A 233 8.88 8.04 3.69
C PHE A 233 7.72 7.55 4.57
N LEU A 234 7.96 7.30 5.85
CA LEU A 234 6.91 6.89 6.78
C LEU A 234 5.80 7.94 6.93
N LYS A 235 6.13 9.23 6.75
CA LYS A 235 5.16 10.33 6.78
C LYS A 235 4.35 10.49 5.50
N THR A 236 5.03 10.37 4.36
CA THR A 236 4.51 10.82 3.06
C THR A 236 4.31 9.69 2.04
N GLY A 237 4.91 8.55 2.27
CA GLY A 237 4.97 7.45 1.31
C GLY A 237 5.95 7.66 0.14
N VAL A 238 6.77 8.72 0.16
CA VAL A 238 7.64 9.08 -0.97
C VAL A 238 9.11 9.02 -0.58
N LEU A 239 9.93 8.40 -1.43
CA LEU A 239 11.39 8.34 -1.30
C LEU A 239 12.09 9.30 -2.29
N PRO A 240 13.33 9.75 -1.99
CA PRO A 240 14.06 10.71 -2.84
C PRO A 240 14.32 10.24 -4.27
N ASN A 241 14.34 8.94 -4.53
CA ASN A 241 14.55 8.34 -5.85
C ASN A 241 13.29 8.28 -6.73
N ASN A 242 12.27 9.10 -6.43
CA ASN A 242 10.99 9.12 -7.13
C ASN A 242 10.22 7.79 -7.04
N THR A 243 10.31 7.09 -5.90
CA THR A 243 9.49 5.92 -5.60
C THR A 243 8.43 6.26 -4.57
N THR A 244 7.32 5.54 -4.58
CA THR A 244 6.20 5.77 -3.66
C THR A 244 5.71 4.47 -3.06
N ALA A 245 5.13 4.54 -1.86
CA ALA A 245 4.39 3.44 -1.27
C ALA A 245 3.13 3.15 -2.08
N PHE A 246 2.73 1.89 -2.14
CA PHE A 246 1.50 1.42 -2.79
C PHE A 246 0.98 0.17 -2.08
N GLY A 247 -0.24 -0.26 -2.43
CA GLY A 247 -0.88 -1.42 -1.81
C GLY A 247 -1.00 -1.27 -0.29
N PRO A 248 -0.86 -2.34 0.50
CA PRO A 248 -1.06 -2.32 1.94
C PRO A 248 -0.18 -1.31 2.69
N MET A 249 1.06 -1.06 2.23
CA MET A 249 1.93 -0.06 2.88
C MET A 249 1.41 1.36 2.69
N GLN A 250 0.77 1.67 1.57
CA GLN A 250 0.13 2.97 1.35
C GLN A 250 -1.04 3.19 2.30
N GLU A 251 -1.85 2.17 2.55
CA GLU A 251 -2.96 2.21 3.52
C GLU A 251 -2.43 2.43 4.94
N THR A 252 -1.41 1.69 5.34
CA THR A 252 -0.74 1.86 6.64
C THR A 252 -0.19 3.28 6.81
N ILE A 253 0.41 3.87 5.77
CA ILE A 253 0.87 5.26 5.83
C ILE A 253 -0.31 6.22 5.96
N HIS A 254 -1.36 6.05 5.14
CA HIS A 254 -2.52 6.93 5.14
C HIS A 254 -3.27 6.88 6.48
N ASP A 255 -3.57 5.70 6.99
CA ASP A 255 -4.46 5.52 8.15
C ASP A 255 -3.73 5.62 9.50
N SER A 256 -2.42 5.37 9.51
CA SER A 256 -1.59 5.30 10.71
C SER A 256 -0.42 6.29 10.68
N LEU A 257 0.62 5.98 9.92
CA LEU A 257 1.95 6.61 10.06
C LEU A 257 1.95 8.11 9.75
N SER A 258 1.17 8.58 8.77
CA SER A 258 1.06 9.99 8.43
C SER A 258 0.51 10.86 9.58
N HIS A 259 -0.17 10.25 10.55
CA HIS A 259 -0.73 10.91 11.72
C HIS A 259 0.23 10.99 12.92
N LEU A 260 1.37 10.29 12.85
CA LEU A 260 2.37 10.30 13.91
C LEU A 260 3.15 11.61 13.91
N THR A 261 3.69 11.97 15.07
CA THR A 261 4.61 13.11 15.20
C THR A 261 5.92 12.83 14.46
N ASP A 262 6.57 13.88 13.99
CA ASP A 262 7.86 13.75 13.31
C ASP A 262 8.92 13.13 14.24
N GLY A 263 8.83 13.41 15.55
CA GLY A 263 9.70 12.79 16.57
C GLY A 263 9.52 11.28 16.67
N ASP A 264 8.28 10.77 16.60
CA ASP A 264 7.99 9.34 16.64
C ASP A 264 8.39 8.65 15.32
N LEU A 265 8.18 9.30 14.16
CA LEU A 265 8.64 8.78 12.87
C LEU A 265 10.16 8.70 12.79
N HIS A 266 10.87 9.75 13.30
CA HIS A 266 12.31 9.73 13.42
C HIS A 266 12.78 8.62 14.38
N ALA A 267 12.08 8.39 15.49
CA ALA A 267 12.38 7.31 16.44
C ALA A 267 12.22 5.93 15.79
N ILE A 268 11.16 5.70 15.00
CA ILE A 268 10.96 4.48 14.20
C ILE A 268 12.14 4.28 13.25
N ALA A 269 12.46 5.29 12.43
CA ALA A 269 13.57 5.24 11.48
C ALA A 269 14.91 4.97 12.15
N LEU A 270 15.19 5.63 13.28
CA LEU A 270 16.39 5.42 14.08
C LEU A 270 16.50 3.98 14.58
N TYR A 271 15.40 3.43 15.12
CA TYR A 271 15.37 2.03 15.56
C TYR A 271 15.66 1.09 14.41
N LEU A 272 14.97 1.20 13.28
CA LEU A 272 15.16 0.34 12.10
C LEU A 272 16.61 0.39 11.57
N LYS A 273 17.24 1.56 11.56
CA LYS A 273 18.64 1.73 11.11
C LYS A 273 19.69 1.24 12.12
N GLN A 274 19.31 0.98 13.37
CA GLN A 274 20.20 0.54 14.44
C GLN A 274 19.82 -0.81 15.05
N GLU A 275 18.74 -1.43 14.59
CA GLU A 275 18.37 -2.79 15.02
C GLU A 275 19.50 -3.76 14.68
N PRO A 276 19.90 -4.66 15.60
CA PRO A 276 20.85 -5.70 15.28
C PRO A 276 20.33 -6.55 14.12
N ASN A 277 21.14 -6.65 13.06
CA ASN A 277 20.72 -7.34 11.84
C ASN A 277 20.55 -8.85 12.09
N PRO A 278 19.33 -9.38 12.07
CA PRO A 278 19.12 -10.81 11.93
C PRO A 278 19.56 -11.22 10.52
N GLN A 279 19.90 -12.49 10.31
CA GLN A 279 20.32 -13.00 9.00
C GLN A 279 19.19 -12.87 7.98
N SER A 280 19.30 -11.91 7.07
CA SER A 280 18.39 -11.77 5.95
C SER A 280 18.45 -13.00 5.04
N GLN A 281 17.30 -13.39 4.49
CA GLN A 281 17.19 -14.52 3.57
C GLN A 281 16.99 -13.99 2.15
N TYR A 282 18.00 -14.14 1.32
CA TYR A 282 17.91 -13.79 -0.09
C TYR A 282 17.65 -15.03 -0.94
N PRO A 283 16.87 -14.91 -2.02
CA PRO A 283 16.66 -16.02 -2.94
C PRO A 283 17.98 -16.46 -3.60
N PRO A 284 18.09 -17.72 -4.00
CA PRO A 284 19.22 -18.18 -4.80
C PRO A 284 19.37 -17.34 -6.07
N LYS A 285 20.60 -17.15 -6.52
CA LYS A 285 20.86 -16.46 -7.78
C LYS A 285 20.24 -17.23 -8.95
N THR A 286 19.49 -16.50 -9.75
CA THR A 286 18.85 -17.00 -10.97
C THR A 286 19.32 -16.18 -12.18
N THR A 287 19.12 -16.70 -13.38
CA THR A 287 19.41 -16.00 -14.62
C THR A 287 18.16 -15.93 -15.47
N ILE A 288 17.95 -14.79 -16.10
CA ILE A 288 16.90 -14.67 -17.12
C ILE A 288 17.42 -15.18 -18.47
N SER A 289 16.59 -15.93 -19.19
CA SER A 289 16.97 -16.34 -20.56
C SER A 289 16.92 -15.14 -21.51
N PRO A 290 17.74 -15.13 -22.59
CA PRO A 290 17.69 -14.06 -23.60
C PRO A 290 16.30 -13.87 -24.21
N GLU A 291 15.55 -14.96 -24.40
CA GLU A 291 14.20 -14.96 -24.95
C GLU A 291 13.20 -14.29 -23.98
N SER A 292 13.22 -14.68 -22.70
CA SER A 292 12.37 -14.08 -21.66
C SER A 292 12.72 -12.60 -21.47
N PHE A 293 14.01 -12.22 -21.49
CA PHE A 293 14.44 -10.83 -21.42
C PHE A 293 13.92 -10.00 -22.60
N ALA A 294 14.03 -10.52 -23.83
CA ALA A 294 13.53 -9.84 -25.03
C ALA A 294 12.01 -9.69 -24.99
N ALA A 295 11.27 -10.76 -24.62
CA ALA A 295 9.81 -10.72 -24.51
C ALA A 295 9.37 -9.70 -23.43
N GLY A 296 10.01 -9.70 -22.28
CA GLY A 296 9.73 -8.75 -21.21
C GLY A 296 10.02 -7.31 -21.60
N ARG A 297 11.13 -7.06 -22.30
CA ARG A 297 11.48 -5.75 -22.83
C ARG A 297 10.43 -5.24 -23.82
N ASP A 298 10.00 -6.08 -24.75
CA ASP A 298 9.02 -5.70 -25.76
C ASP A 298 7.66 -5.41 -25.12
N LEU A 299 7.25 -6.20 -24.11
CA LEU A 299 6.07 -5.92 -23.30
C LEU A 299 6.18 -4.59 -22.54
N TYR A 300 7.36 -4.29 -21.96
CA TYR A 300 7.61 -3.03 -21.28
C TYR A 300 7.50 -1.83 -22.24
N ILE A 301 8.15 -1.90 -23.38
CA ILE A 301 8.11 -0.82 -24.38
C ILE A 301 6.68 -0.56 -24.83
N ASN A 302 5.90 -1.61 -25.07
CA ASN A 302 4.56 -1.51 -25.61
C ASN A 302 3.48 -1.08 -24.61
N ASN A 303 3.68 -1.36 -23.30
CA ASN A 303 2.61 -1.14 -22.30
C ASN A 303 2.99 -0.17 -21.18
N CYS A 304 4.29 0.02 -20.89
CA CYS A 304 4.74 0.69 -19.67
C CYS A 304 5.59 1.94 -19.93
N SER A 305 6.38 1.94 -21.02
CA SER A 305 7.40 2.95 -21.26
C SER A 305 6.85 4.35 -21.52
N SER A 306 5.60 4.48 -21.96
CA SER A 306 4.93 5.77 -22.15
C SER A 306 4.80 6.56 -20.85
N CYS A 307 4.55 5.88 -19.73
CA CYS A 307 4.45 6.48 -18.41
C CYS A 307 5.76 6.35 -17.63
N HIS A 308 6.30 5.14 -17.51
CA HIS A 308 7.51 4.88 -16.72
C HIS A 308 8.82 5.26 -17.43
N GLN A 309 8.74 5.76 -18.65
CA GLN A 309 9.84 6.14 -19.54
C GLN A 309 10.72 4.94 -19.98
N PRO A 310 11.39 5.00 -21.14
CA PRO A 310 12.24 3.91 -21.61
C PRO A 310 13.41 3.57 -20.66
N ASN A 311 13.83 4.52 -19.84
CA ASN A 311 14.88 4.36 -18.83
C ASN A 311 14.36 3.95 -17.44
N GLY A 312 13.08 3.68 -17.29
CA GLY A 312 12.48 3.25 -16.04
C GLY A 312 12.38 4.31 -14.94
N ARG A 313 12.71 5.60 -15.21
CA ARG A 313 12.78 6.65 -14.18
C ARG A 313 11.46 7.32 -13.88
N GLY A 314 10.42 7.02 -14.65
CA GLY A 314 9.10 7.63 -14.48
C GLY A 314 9.11 9.16 -14.68
N LEU A 315 8.15 9.82 -14.06
CA LEU A 315 8.02 11.29 -14.09
C LEU A 315 7.94 11.78 -12.63
N PRO A 316 8.84 12.68 -12.20
CA PRO A 316 8.93 13.12 -10.81
C PRO A 316 7.58 13.60 -10.26
N GLY A 317 7.14 12.99 -9.15
CA GLY A 317 5.89 13.32 -8.46
C GLY A 317 4.59 12.97 -9.21
N GLN A 318 4.67 12.24 -10.33
CA GLN A 318 3.50 11.86 -11.15
C GLN A 318 3.48 10.38 -11.49
N VAL A 319 4.61 9.83 -11.96
CA VAL A 319 4.78 8.42 -12.26
C VAL A 319 6.02 7.92 -11.53
N PRO A 320 5.90 6.90 -10.67
CA PRO A 320 7.04 6.43 -9.90
C PRO A 320 8.12 5.81 -10.79
N ALA A 321 9.37 5.91 -10.34
CA ALA A 321 10.48 5.22 -10.96
C ALA A 321 10.33 3.70 -10.75
N LEU A 322 10.73 2.91 -11.72
CA LEU A 322 10.96 1.47 -11.64
C LEU A 322 12.47 1.16 -11.49
N ASP A 323 13.32 2.03 -12.04
CA ASP A 323 14.77 2.00 -11.86
C ASP A 323 15.13 2.39 -10.41
N GLY A 324 15.81 1.50 -9.69
CA GLY A 324 16.16 1.67 -8.28
C GLY A 324 14.97 1.61 -7.30
N ASN A 325 13.79 1.16 -7.74
CA ASN A 325 12.61 1.04 -6.88
C ASN A 325 12.76 -0.16 -5.93
N THR A 326 12.66 0.08 -4.63
CA THR A 326 12.89 -0.94 -3.61
C THR A 326 11.84 -2.05 -3.60
N ALA A 327 10.62 -1.80 -4.03
CA ALA A 327 9.59 -2.82 -4.20
C ALA A 327 9.85 -3.68 -5.45
N VAL A 328 10.35 -3.07 -6.54
CA VAL A 328 10.77 -3.79 -7.75
C VAL A 328 11.98 -4.67 -7.46
N THR A 329 12.95 -4.17 -6.70
CA THR A 329 14.20 -4.87 -6.38
C THR A 329 14.14 -5.72 -5.10
N ALA A 330 12.99 -5.77 -4.43
CA ALA A 330 12.76 -6.64 -3.27
C ALA A 330 13.13 -8.10 -3.57
N SER A 331 13.39 -8.92 -2.53
CA SER A 331 13.80 -10.32 -2.71
C SER A 331 12.74 -11.16 -3.43
N GLN A 332 11.47 -10.77 -3.37
CA GLN A 332 10.35 -11.43 -4.05
C GLN A 332 9.69 -10.49 -5.07
N PRO A 333 9.18 -11.01 -6.20
CA PRO A 333 8.63 -10.20 -7.29
C PRO A 333 7.14 -9.83 -7.10
N ASN A 334 6.51 -10.24 -6.02
CA ASN A 334 5.07 -10.15 -5.77
C ASN A 334 4.52 -8.76 -6.03
N ASP A 335 5.15 -7.73 -5.47
CA ASP A 335 4.65 -6.35 -5.52
C ASP A 335 4.55 -5.82 -6.95
N ALA A 336 5.56 -6.11 -7.78
CA ALA A 336 5.53 -5.77 -9.19
C ALA A 336 4.42 -6.54 -9.94
N VAL A 337 4.20 -7.82 -9.60
CA VAL A 337 3.13 -8.63 -10.19
C VAL A 337 1.76 -8.10 -9.77
N MET A 338 1.57 -7.82 -8.48
CA MET A 338 0.28 -7.30 -7.96
C MET A 338 -0.04 -5.93 -8.56
N ALA A 339 0.96 -5.05 -8.66
CA ALA A 339 0.81 -3.75 -9.30
C ALA A 339 0.32 -3.87 -10.75
N ILE A 340 0.89 -4.79 -11.53
CA ILE A 340 0.49 -5.05 -12.91
C ILE A 340 -0.93 -5.65 -12.98
N LEU A 341 -1.28 -6.54 -12.06
CA LEU A 341 -2.58 -7.21 -12.05
C LEU A 341 -3.73 -6.30 -11.63
N GLN A 342 -3.53 -5.47 -10.60
CA GLN A 342 -4.61 -4.67 -10.02
C GLN A 342 -4.68 -3.27 -10.62
N GLY A 343 -3.52 -2.69 -10.99
CA GLY A 343 -3.43 -1.25 -11.19
C GLY A 343 -3.61 -0.47 -9.87
N PHE A 344 -3.61 0.83 -9.97
CA PHE A 344 -3.83 1.73 -8.84
C PHE A 344 -4.66 2.93 -9.25
N GLY A 345 -5.56 3.37 -8.37
CA GLY A 345 -6.19 4.68 -8.47
C GLY A 345 -5.19 5.82 -8.24
N PRO A 346 -5.56 7.06 -8.58
CA PRO A 346 -4.73 8.22 -8.31
C PRO A 346 -4.54 8.41 -6.80
N ASN A 347 -3.32 8.81 -6.40
CA ASN A 347 -2.99 9.07 -5.00
C ASN A 347 -2.19 10.38 -4.87
N GLY A 348 -2.79 11.40 -4.31
CA GLY A 348 -2.18 12.73 -4.23
C GLY A 348 -1.82 13.26 -5.63
N THR A 349 -0.54 13.49 -5.87
CA THR A 349 -0.01 13.92 -7.19
C THR A 349 0.28 12.76 -8.14
N TRP A 350 0.31 11.52 -7.63
CA TRP A 350 0.57 10.33 -8.43
C TRP A 350 -0.62 9.99 -9.32
N GLY A 351 -0.35 9.75 -10.60
CA GLY A 351 -1.36 9.35 -11.57
C GLY A 351 -1.88 7.93 -11.32
N ALA A 352 -3.04 7.62 -11.89
CA ALA A 352 -3.56 6.27 -11.88
C ALA A 352 -2.71 5.35 -12.78
N MET A 353 -2.52 4.11 -12.37
CA MET A 353 -1.97 3.03 -13.20
C MET A 353 -3.10 2.06 -13.54
N GLY A 354 -3.34 1.81 -14.82
CA GLY A 354 -4.30 0.79 -15.27
C GLY A 354 -3.86 -0.62 -14.90
N SER A 355 -4.82 -1.53 -14.76
CA SER A 355 -4.54 -2.96 -14.65
C SER A 355 -4.15 -3.54 -16.00
N PHE A 356 -3.22 -4.49 -15.99
CA PHE A 356 -2.81 -5.29 -17.17
C PHE A 356 -3.13 -6.78 -16.95
N ALA A 357 -4.22 -7.06 -16.26
CA ALA A 357 -4.65 -8.42 -15.94
C ALA A 357 -4.98 -9.26 -17.19
N GLN A 358 -5.15 -8.65 -18.36
CA GLN A 358 -5.32 -9.31 -19.66
C GLN A 358 -4.05 -10.03 -20.14
N LEU A 359 -2.86 -9.63 -19.65
CA LEU A 359 -1.63 -10.34 -19.95
C LEU A 359 -1.64 -11.76 -19.35
N SER A 360 -1.08 -12.73 -20.08
CA SER A 360 -0.93 -14.08 -19.56
C SER A 360 0.04 -14.12 -18.37
N ASN A 361 -0.01 -15.17 -17.57
CA ASN A 361 0.89 -15.33 -16.44
C ASN A 361 2.36 -15.36 -16.88
N GLN A 362 2.67 -15.99 -18.02
CA GLN A 362 4.01 -16.01 -18.59
C GLN A 362 4.44 -14.60 -19.04
N GLN A 363 3.58 -13.85 -19.72
CA GLN A 363 3.87 -12.48 -20.13
C GLN A 363 4.15 -11.56 -18.93
N ILE A 364 3.39 -11.69 -17.85
CA ILE A 364 3.66 -10.94 -16.61
C ILE A 364 4.99 -11.37 -15.98
N ALA A 365 5.31 -12.68 -15.96
CA ALA A 365 6.59 -13.16 -15.44
C ALA A 365 7.77 -12.59 -16.23
N ASP A 366 7.71 -12.62 -17.58
CA ASP A 366 8.76 -12.07 -18.45
C ASP A 366 8.92 -10.55 -18.27
N LEU A 367 7.81 -9.81 -18.21
CA LEU A 367 7.79 -8.37 -17.98
C LEU A 367 8.41 -8.01 -16.63
N VAL A 368 8.01 -8.69 -15.55
CA VAL A 368 8.54 -8.44 -14.21
C VAL A 368 10.01 -8.78 -14.12
N ASN A 369 10.44 -9.91 -14.67
CA ASN A 369 11.86 -10.30 -14.71
C ASN A 369 12.70 -9.28 -15.50
N TYR A 370 12.20 -8.74 -16.61
CA TYR A 370 12.85 -7.65 -17.33
C TYR A 370 13.00 -6.41 -16.42
N ILE A 371 11.93 -5.91 -15.83
CA ILE A 371 11.94 -4.72 -14.98
C ILE A 371 12.91 -4.89 -13.79
N ARG A 372 12.98 -6.08 -13.22
CA ARG A 372 13.86 -6.41 -12.08
C ARG A 372 15.33 -6.47 -12.42
N THR A 373 15.67 -6.63 -13.71
CA THR A 373 17.06 -6.78 -14.19
C THR A 373 17.50 -5.68 -15.15
N ALA A 374 16.58 -4.81 -15.59
CA ALA A 374 16.88 -3.70 -16.49
C ALA A 374 17.47 -2.50 -15.75
N TRP A 375 18.12 -1.62 -16.49
CA TRP A 375 18.72 -0.36 -16.05
C TRP A 375 19.77 -0.58 -14.95
N SER A 376 19.61 0.05 -13.78
CA SER A 376 20.47 -0.18 -12.62
C SER A 376 19.94 -1.27 -11.69
N ASN A 377 18.81 -1.91 -12.01
CA ASN A 377 18.25 -2.98 -11.20
C ASN A 377 19.06 -4.27 -11.35
N HIS A 378 19.38 -4.91 -10.23
CA HIS A 378 20.12 -6.17 -10.16
C HIS A 378 19.42 -7.20 -9.27
N ALA A 379 18.08 -7.17 -9.23
CA ALA A 379 17.31 -8.13 -8.48
C ALA A 379 17.21 -9.48 -9.20
N GLU A 380 16.94 -10.55 -8.44
CA GLU A 380 16.81 -11.89 -9.00
C GLU A 380 15.57 -11.98 -9.91
N PRO A 381 15.70 -12.47 -11.16
CA PRO A 381 14.58 -12.67 -12.09
C PRO A 381 13.79 -13.95 -11.72
N ASN A 382 13.13 -13.93 -10.57
CA ASN A 382 12.48 -15.08 -9.95
C ASN A 382 10.95 -15.10 -10.10
N ALA A 383 10.36 -14.24 -10.94
CA ALA A 383 8.97 -14.38 -11.33
C ALA A 383 8.79 -15.56 -12.29
N VAL A 384 7.87 -16.47 -11.98
CA VAL A 384 7.56 -17.63 -12.82
C VAL A 384 6.05 -17.74 -13.05
N GLU A 385 5.65 -18.33 -14.16
CA GLU A 385 4.26 -18.40 -14.60
C GLU A 385 3.31 -18.92 -13.51
N TRP A 386 3.65 -20.01 -12.84
CA TRP A 386 2.80 -20.62 -11.82
C TRP A 386 2.65 -19.71 -10.58
N SER A 387 3.68 -18.96 -10.19
CA SER A 387 3.62 -18.05 -9.05
C SER A 387 2.75 -16.83 -9.37
N VAL A 388 2.82 -16.30 -10.58
CA VAL A 388 1.92 -15.25 -11.07
C VAL A 388 0.46 -15.74 -11.02
N GLY A 389 0.20 -16.99 -11.44
CA GLY A 389 -1.12 -17.60 -11.36
C GLY A 389 -1.67 -17.67 -9.92
N ASN A 390 -0.82 -18.02 -8.98
CA ASN A 390 -1.20 -18.03 -7.55
C ASN A 390 -1.52 -16.63 -7.01
N TRP A 391 -0.70 -15.62 -7.33
CA TRP A 391 -0.93 -14.24 -6.87
C TRP A 391 -2.15 -13.61 -7.52
N ARG A 392 -2.47 -13.96 -8.76
CA ARG A 392 -3.70 -13.52 -9.45
C ARG A 392 -4.97 -13.87 -8.66
N ALA A 393 -4.96 -14.94 -7.86
CA ALA A 393 -6.10 -15.33 -7.02
C ALA A 393 -6.36 -14.34 -5.86
N PHE A 394 -5.36 -13.57 -5.46
CA PHE A 394 -5.48 -12.54 -4.43
C PHE A 394 -5.69 -11.13 -5.00
N ALA A 395 -5.43 -10.93 -6.29
CA ALA A 395 -5.52 -9.63 -6.91
C ALA A 395 -6.98 -9.17 -7.04
N ASP A 396 -7.24 -7.91 -6.67
CA ASP A 396 -8.52 -7.24 -6.88
C ASP A 396 -8.56 -6.65 -8.30
N ILE A 397 -8.79 -7.53 -9.26
CA ILE A 397 -8.84 -7.16 -10.67
C ILE A 397 -10.16 -6.44 -10.96
N PRO A 398 -10.13 -5.18 -11.45
CA PRO A 398 -11.33 -4.43 -11.77
C PRO A 398 -12.26 -5.19 -12.72
N ALA A 399 -13.54 -5.23 -12.40
CA ALA A 399 -14.53 -6.01 -13.19
C ALA A 399 -14.60 -5.58 -14.66
N LYS A 400 -14.32 -4.32 -14.97
CA LYS A 400 -14.28 -3.77 -16.33
C LYS A 400 -13.11 -4.29 -17.17
N GLU A 401 -12.02 -4.68 -16.54
CA GLU A 401 -10.83 -5.20 -17.21
C GLU A 401 -10.85 -6.72 -17.41
N ARG A 402 -11.87 -7.38 -16.87
CA ARG A 402 -12.17 -8.80 -17.17
C ARG A 402 -12.88 -9.00 -18.50
N GLN A 403 -13.25 -7.90 -19.17
CA GLN A 403 -13.94 -7.98 -20.47
C GLN A 403 -12.91 -7.96 -21.60
N PRO A 404 -12.87 -9.01 -22.45
CA PRO A 404 -11.89 -9.12 -23.54
C PRO A 404 -12.05 -8.09 -24.66
N ASP A 405 -13.10 -7.27 -24.64
CA ASP A 405 -13.49 -6.38 -25.74
C ASP A 405 -13.12 -4.90 -25.55
N LEU A 406 -12.49 -4.50 -24.44
CA LEU A 406 -12.08 -3.11 -24.20
C LEU A 406 -10.59 -2.92 -24.54
N ILE A 407 -10.34 -2.57 -25.79
CA ILE A 407 -9.00 -2.33 -26.34
C ILE A 407 -8.43 -0.96 -25.91
N CYS A 408 -9.31 -0.01 -25.54
CA CYS A 408 -8.88 1.35 -25.16
C CYS A 408 -9.07 1.62 -23.67
N PRO A 409 -8.09 2.25 -22.98
CA PRO A 409 -8.26 2.69 -21.61
C PRO A 409 -9.47 3.62 -21.46
N LEU A 410 -10.23 3.44 -20.38
CA LEU A 410 -11.30 4.38 -20.03
C LEU A 410 -10.66 5.63 -19.42
N LEU A 411 -10.78 6.77 -20.10
CA LEU A 411 -10.36 8.04 -19.52
C LEU A 411 -11.21 8.39 -18.29
N PRO A 412 -10.58 8.96 -17.24
CA PRO A 412 -11.32 9.60 -16.17
C PRO A 412 -12.31 10.65 -16.71
N PRO A 413 -13.46 10.87 -16.08
CA PRO A 413 -14.48 11.82 -16.55
C PRO A 413 -13.98 13.26 -16.77
N ALA A 414 -12.94 13.66 -16.05
CA ALA A 414 -12.31 14.99 -16.18
C ALA A 414 -11.57 15.22 -17.50
N VAL A 415 -11.22 14.15 -18.24
CA VAL A 415 -10.48 14.22 -19.51
C VAL A 415 -11.41 14.12 -20.73
N SER A 416 -12.65 13.77 -20.53
CA SER A 416 -13.69 13.66 -21.59
C SER A 416 -14.35 14.97 -22.00
N SER A 417 -13.68 16.12 -21.79
CA SER A 417 -14.23 17.44 -22.16
C SER A 417 -14.42 17.57 -23.69
N PRO A 418 -15.61 17.97 -24.18
CA PRO A 418 -15.88 18.15 -25.61
C PRO A 418 -14.96 19.17 -26.32
N ALA A 419 -14.27 20.02 -25.56
CA ALA A 419 -13.37 21.06 -26.12
C ALA A 419 -12.07 20.52 -26.73
N LEU A 420 -11.82 19.21 -26.70
CA LEU A 420 -10.59 18.54 -27.16
C LEU A 420 -10.86 17.49 -28.26
N ALA A 421 -11.89 17.68 -29.09
CA ALA A 421 -12.09 16.84 -30.27
C ALA A 421 -10.97 17.07 -31.28
N ILE A 422 -9.88 16.33 -31.13
CA ILE A 422 -8.88 16.23 -32.19
C ILE A 422 -9.46 15.37 -33.29
N ASP A 423 -9.35 15.86 -34.53
CA ASP A 423 -9.83 15.12 -35.69
C ASP A 423 -9.24 13.70 -35.74
N PRO A 424 -10.08 12.63 -35.79
CA PRO A 424 -9.60 11.26 -35.87
C PRO A 424 -8.69 11.00 -37.09
N GLY A 425 -8.87 11.72 -38.19
CA GLY A 425 -7.99 11.63 -39.36
C GLY A 425 -6.60 12.17 -39.07
N LEU A 426 -6.50 13.28 -38.33
CA LEU A 426 -5.20 13.83 -37.89
C LEU A 426 -4.51 12.91 -36.91
N LEU A 427 -5.25 12.32 -35.96
CA LEU A 427 -4.70 11.34 -35.03
C LEU A 427 -4.13 10.11 -35.74
N ARG A 428 -4.84 9.57 -36.73
CA ARG A 428 -4.36 8.42 -37.51
C ARG A 428 -3.10 8.77 -38.31
N LYS A 429 -3.03 9.96 -38.91
CA LYS A 429 -1.87 10.44 -39.63
C LYS A 429 -0.66 10.63 -38.70
N ALA A 430 -0.87 11.10 -37.51
CA ALA A 430 0.16 11.38 -36.52
C ALA A 430 0.99 10.14 -36.11
N ALA A 431 0.49 8.93 -36.30
CA ALA A 431 1.22 7.70 -36.02
C ALA A 431 2.36 7.40 -37.01
N THR A 432 2.38 8.05 -38.16
CA THR A 432 3.38 7.81 -39.22
C THR A 432 3.98 9.08 -39.81
N ASP A 433 3.53 10.23 -39.34
CA ASP A 433 3.92 11.55 -39.86
C ASP A 433 4.26 12.48 -38.68
N ALA A 434 5.56 12.77 -38.51
CA ALA A 434 6.07 13.61 -37.44
C ALA A 434 5.47 15.02 -37.42
N GLY A 435 5.12 15.60 -38.59
CA GLY A 435 4.48 16.91 -38.66
C GLY A 435 3.03 16.87 -38.17
N ALA A 436 2.29 15.80 -38.46
CA ALA A 436 0.96 15.57 -37.93
C ALA A 436 0.99 15.31 -36.41
N LEU A 437 1.96 14.54 -35.93
CA LEU A 437 2.21 14.32 -34.53
C LEU A 437 2.43 15.64 -33.77
N GLN A 438 3.32 16.47 -34.33
CA GLN A 438 3.61 17.78 -33.76
C GLN A 438 2.35 18.67 -33.66
N GLN A 439 1.50 18.66 -34.69
CA GLN A 439 0.23 19.39 -34.69
C GLN A 439 -0.76 18.88 -33.64
N VAL A 440 -0.83 17.56 -33.42
CA VAL A 440 -1.66 16.94 -32.37
C VAL A 440 -1.19 17.40 -30.99
N VAL A 441 0.12 17.29 -30.73
CA VAL A 441 0.73 17.70 -29.46
C VAL A 441 0.57 19.20 -29.23
N ASP A 442 0.76 20.04 -30.26
CA ASP A 442 0.59 21.48 -30.16
C ASP A 442 -0.83 21.90 -29.81
N ARG A 443 -1.80 21.34 -30.50
CA ARG A 443 -3.23 21.63 -30.23
C ARG A 443 -3.64 21.23 -28.83
N TYR A 444 -3.17 20.06 -28.36
CA TYR A 444 -3.51 19.59 -27.03
C TYR A 444 -2.85 20.46 -25.95
N THR A 445 -1.57 20.73 -26.09
CA THR A 445 -0.80 21.51 -25.11
C THR A 445 -1.21 23.00 -25.09
N ALA A 446 -1.59 23.58 -26.21
CA ALA A 446 -2.13 24.93 -26.29
C ALA A 446 -3.46 25.06 -25.53
N ALA A 447 -4.31 24.04 -25.62
CA ALA A 447 -5.59 24.00 -24.90
C ALA A 447 -5.43 23.70 -23.38
N ARG A 448 -4.29 23.11 -22.97
CA ARG A 448 -4.01 22.66 -21.60
C ARG A 448 -2.58 22.92 -21.17
N ALA A 449 -2.12 24.14 -21.25
CA ALA A 449 -0.73 24.55 -20.97
C ALA A 449 -0.18 24.19 -19.56
N ARG A 450 -1.02 23.70 -18.64
CA ARG A 450 -0.64 23.28 -17.29
C ARG A 450 -0.93 21.81 -16.99
N SER A 451 -1.31 21.02 -17.99
CA SER A 451 -1.52 19.57 -17.76
C SER A 451 -0.19 18.86 -17.58
N PRO A 452 -0.10 17.94 -16.61
CA PRO A 452 1.04 17.04 -16.50
C PRO A 452 1.34 16.29 -17.80
N VAL A 453 2.61 16.00 -18.07
CA VAL A 453 3.02 15.27 -19.28
C VAL A 453 2.34 13.89 -19.34
N ALA A 454 2.24 13.18 -18.21
CA ALA A 454 1.58 11.88 -18.13
C ALA A 454 0.11 11.95 -18.55
N ASP A 455 -0.65 12.93 -18.05
CA ASP A 455 -2.06 13.15 -18.43
C ASP A 455 -2.23 13.47 -19.90
N THR A 456 -1.24 14.19 -20.49
CA THR A 456 -1.23 14.51 -21.91
C THR A 456 -0.98 13.27 -22.76
N VAL A 457 -0.03 12.43 -22.38
CA VAL A 457 0.25 11.15 -23.04
C VAL A 457 -0.95 10.23 -22.96
N GLU A 458 -1.55 10.07 -21.79
CA GLU A 458 -2.72 9.22 -21.58
C GLU A 458 -3.91 9.69 -22.43
N ALA A 459 -4.21 10.99 -22.41
CA ALA A 459 -5.33 11.55 -23.14
C ALA A 459 -5.18 11.41 -24.66
N LEU A 460 -3.99 11.67 -25.21
CA LEU A 460 -3.70 11.54 -26.64
C LEU A 460 -3.69 10.08 -27.07
N SER A 461 -3.09 9.19 -26.28
CA SER A 461 -3.08 7.74 -26.54
C SER A 461 -4.48 7.13 -26.54
N SER A 462 -5.32 7.54 -25.58
CA SER A 462 -6.71 7.10 -25.52
C SER A 462 -7.55 7.65 -26.69
N ALA A 463 -7.32 8.90 -27.11
CA ALA A 463 -7.97 9.46 -28.30
C ALA A 463 -7.55 8.72 -29.57
N TYR A 464 -6.26 8.41 -29.71
CA TYR A 464 -5.72 7.62 -30.82
C TYR A 464 -6.26 6.19 -30.82
N CYS A 465 -6.31 5.54 -29.68
CA CYS A 465 -6.89 4.20 -29.53
C CYS A 465 -8.32 4.15 -30.09
N ARG A 466 -9.17 5.09 -29.72
CA ARG A 466 -10.53 5.19 -30.25
C ARG A 466 -10.59 5.40 -31.77
N ALA A 467 -9.63 6.16 -32.31
CA ALA A 467 -9.53 6.37 -33.75
C ALA A 467 -9.11 5.10 -34.50
N VAL A 468 -8.21 4.29 -33.90
CA VAL A 468 -7.69 3.04 -34.49
C VAL A 468 -8.67 1.88 -34.40
N VAL A 469 -9.43 1.76 -33.30
CA VAL A 469 -10.44 0.69 -33.14
C VAL A 469 -11.48 0.71 -34.25
N SER A 470 -11.73 1.87 -34.84
CA SER A 470 -12.63 1.98 -36.00
C SER A 470 -12.07 1.37 -37.31
N GLU A 471 -10.79 0.97 -37.38
CA GLU A 471 -10.11 0.52 -38.60
C GLU A 471 -10.23 -0.97 -38.92
N LYS A 472 -11.01 -1.76 -38.18
CA LYS A 472 -11.16 -3.21 -38.39
C LYS A 472 -9.83 -3.99 -38.44
N LEU A 473 -8.86 -3.59 -37.62
CA LEU A 473 -7.58 -4.26 -37.45
C LEU A 473 -7.71 -5.44 -36.48
N SER A 474 -6.76 -6.37 -36.51
CA SER A 474 -6.62 -7.38 -35.47
C SER A 474 -6.22 -6.72 -34.14
N LEU A 475 -6.51 -7.38 -33.01
CA LEU A 475 -6.12 -6.92 -31.67
C LEU A 475 -4.62 -6.59 -31.58
N ALA A 476 -3.77 -7.47 -32.13
CA ALA A 476 -2.32 -7.29 -32.14
C ALA A 476 -1.89 -6.06 -32.96
N GLN A 477 -2.46 -5.87 -34.16
CA GLN A 477 -2.18 -4.69 -35.01
C GLN A 477 -2.63 -3.39 -34.37
N SER A 478 -3.78 -3.40 -33.69
CA SER A 478 -4.28 -2.22 -32.97
C SER A 478 -3.38 -1.88 -31.79
N ALA A 479 -2.96 -2.87 -31.02
CA ALA A 479 -2.06 -2.70 -29.89
C ALA A 479 -0.70 -2.14 -30.32
N GLU A 480 -0.11 -2.66 -31.38
CA GLU A 480 1.17 -2.19 -31.95
C GLU A 480 1.09 -0.71 -32.38
N LYS A 481 0.04 -0.33 -33.11
CA LYS A 481 -0.16 1.05 -33.55
C LYS A 481 -0.33 2.01 -32.36
N ILE A 482 -1.10 1.61 -31.35
CA ILE A 482 -1.34 2.42 -30.16
C ILE A 482 -0.03 2.61 -29.38
N ALA A 483 0.75 1.55 -29.22
CA ALA A 483 2.04 1.59 -28.51
C ALA A 483 3.01 2.54 -29.24
N THR A 484 3.13 2.43 -30.55
CA THR A 484 4.00 3.29 -31.37
C THR A 484 3.59 4.77 -31.22
N PHE A 485 2.30 5.07 -31.39
CA PHE A 485 1.82 6.45 -31.23
C PHE A 485 2.06 7.00 -29.83
N THR A 486 1.83 6.21 -28.79
CA THR A 486 2.05 6.59 -27.40
C THR A 486 3.52 6.93 -27.14
N GLN A 487 4.42 6.13 -27.68
CA GLN A 487 5.86 6.36 -27.57
C GLN A 487 6.28 7.66 -28.27
N GLU A 488 5.80 7.91 -29.47
CA GLU A 488 6.11 9.13 -30.24
C GLU A 488 5.59 10.39 -29.54
N VAL A 489 4.38 10.34 -28.95
CA VAL A 489 3.85 11.44 -28.14
C VAL A 489 4.73 11.71 -26.92
N ALA A 490 5.17 10.68 -26.23
CA ALA A 490 6.02 10.81 -25.04
C ALA A 490 7.38 11.44 -25.39
N ILE A 491 7.99 11.03 -26.52
CA ILE A 491 9.23 11.61 -27.04
C ILE A 491 9.04 13.09 -27.38
N ALA A 492 8.00 13.43 -28.15
CA ALA A 492 7.73 14.82 -28.58
C ALA A 492 7.50 15.77 -27.38
N LEU A 493 6.85 15.28 -26.31
CA LEU A 493 6.66 16.05 -25.08
C LEU A 493 7.93 16.18 -24.24
N SER A 494 8.77 15.14 -24.21
CA SER A 494 10.07 15.15 -23.52
C SER A 494 11.04 16.14 -24.15
N GLU A 495 11.13 16.16 -25.47
CA GLU A 495 11.97 17.10 -26.22
C GLU A 495 11.55 18.56 -25.96
N ARG A 496 10.25 18.84 -25.84
CA ARG A 496 9.75 20.17 -25.48
C ARG A 496 10.13 20.58 -24.05
N GLY A 497 10.05 19.65 -23.11
CA GLY A 497 10.48 19.90 -21.73
C GLY A 497 11.97 20.27 -21.67
N HIS A 498 12.79 19.63 -22.48
CA HIS A 498 14.22 19.90 -22.59
C HIS A 498 14.50 21.28 -23.24
N ILE A 499 13.80 21.62 -24.33
CA ILE A 499 13.88 22.90 -24.98
C ILE A 499 13.43 24.04 -24.06
N ALA A 500 12.34 23.87 -23.32
CA ALA A 500 11.85 24.85 -22.36
C ALA A 500 12.82 25.09 -21.18
N SER A 501 13.57 24.05 -20.77
CA SER A 501 14.59 24.17 -19.72
C SER A 501 15.84 24.92 -20.19
N LEU A 502 16.16 24.84 -21.47
CA LEU A 502 17.29 25.54 -22.09
C LEU A 502 17.00 27.01 -22.44
N GLN A 503 15.73 27.41 -22.50
CA GLN A 503 15.28 28.78 -22.81
C GLN A 503 15.00 29.67 -21.59
N LYS A 504 15.21 29.18 -20.36
CA LYS A 504 15.16 30.05 -19.18
C LYS A 504 16.43 30.91 -19.14
N PRO A 505 16.33 32.24 -19.24
CA PRO A 505 17.49 33.11 -19.00
C PRO A 505 17.91 32.99 -17.53
N ASN A 506 19.25 32.96 -17.32
CA ASN A 506 19.89 33.03 -15.99
C ASN A 506 19.45 34.25 -15.19
#